data_dc12cc4815c5730f20421d7210b8d461
#
_entry.id   dc12cc4815c5730f20421d7210b8d461
#
_cell.length_a   1.000
_cell.length_b   1.000
_cell.length_c   1.000
_cell.angle_alpha   90.00
_cell.angle_beta   90.00
_cell.angle_gamma   90.00
#
_symmetry.space_group_name_H-M   'P 1'
#
loop_
_entity.id
_entity.type
_entity.pdbx_description
1 polymer ?
#
loop_
_entity_poly.entity_id
_entity_poly.type
_entity_poly.pdbx_seq_one_letter_code
_entity_poly.pdbx_strand_id
1 'polypeptide(L)'
;MTAATITTKVIGHVHVQDKMTGEVLLDKDNAVHNKNMAIALARGLSNEPADLGTGIGLHQIYKIKLGNGGSTIDSMNMIAYNPPNVVGANADLYVPTYFEVIDEGQASTPAENSVTYQEVPDATSTVVICTCTISAGEPSGQDITDSPPNPNPEAQYAFDELGLFTYDNKLLTHIIFSPILKTANRELVITYTLTIAVS
;
A
#
# COMPACT_ATOMS: atom_id res chain seq x y z
N MET A 1 15.96 -33.74 21.56
CA MET A 1 14.82 -32.80 21.43
C MET A 1 14.86 -32.21 20.01
N THR A 2 13.93 -32.56 19.17
CA THR A 2 13.77 -31.93 17.86
C THR A 2 13.16 -30.54 18.09
N ALA A 3 13.85 -29.49 17.65
CA ALA A 3 13.32 -28.15 17.70
C ALA A 3 12.05 -28.08 16.80
N ALA A 4 10.94 -27.64 17.37
CA ALA A 4 9.76 -27.35 16.56
C ALA A 4 10.08 -26.11 15.70
N THR A 5 9.95 -26.25 14.39
CA THR A 5 10.09 -25.12 13.46
C THR A 5 8.71 -24.52 13.23
N ILE A 6 8.56 -23.23 13.48
CA ILE A 6 7.35 -22.47 13.17
C ILE A 6 7.64 -21.68 11.89
N THR A 7 6.78 -21.81 10.90
CA THR A 7 6.86 -21.06 9.64
C THR A 7 5.77 -19.99 9.63
N THR A 8 6.15 -18.76 9.34
CA THR A 8 5.21 -17.66 9.13
C THR A 8 5.10 -17.36 7.64
N LYS A 9 3.88 -17.34 7.13
CA LYS A 9 3.55 -16.98 5.74
C LYS A 9 2.69 -15.72 5.74
N VAL A 10 3.06 -14.74 4.92
CA VAL A 10 2.26 -13.54 4.71
C VAL A 10 1.83 -13.49 3.24
N ILE A 11 0.55 -13.31 3.02
CA ILE A 11 -0.05 -13.14 1.70
C ILE A 11 -0.78 -11.80 1.71
N GLY A 12 -0.55 -10.98 0.70
CA GLY A 12 -1.26 -9.72 0.55
C GLY A 12 -2.17 -9.74 -0.66
N HIS A 13 -3.32 -9.10 -0.54
CA HIS A 13 -4.32 -8.93 -1.59
C HIS A 13 -4.79 -7.48 -1.62
N VAL A 14 -4.99 -6.94 -2.82
CA VAL A 14 -5.42 -5.56 -3.04
C VAL A 14 -6.68 -5.54 -3.87
N HIS A 15 -7.67 -4.82 -3.36
CA HIS A 15 -8.91 -4.53 -4.04
C HIS A 15 -9.07 -3.02 -4.18
N VAL A 16 -9.27 -2.52 -5.40
CA VAL A 16 -9.52 -1.10 -5.68
C VAL A 16 -10.83 -0.97 -6.41
N GLN A 17 -11.71 -0.14 -5.88
CA GLN A 17 -12.99 0.15 -6.50
C GLN A 17 -13.26 1.65 -6.60
N ASP A 18 -14.03 2.02 -7.60
CA ASP A 18 -14.65 3.34 -7.68
C ASP A 18 -15.77 3.44 -6.65
N LYS A 19 -15.67 4.39 -5.71
CA LYS A 19 -16.62 4.54 -4.61
C LYS A 19 -18.03 4.90 -5.09
N MET A 20 -18.13 5.66 -6.17
CA MET A 20 -19.41 6.14 -6.68
C MET A 20 -20.19 5.10 -7.49
N THR A 21 -19.46 4.35 -8.31
CA THR A 21 -20.07 3.36 -9.21
C THR A 21 -20.04 1.93 -8.67
N GLY A 22 -19.13 1.65 -7.72
CA GLY A 22 -18.85 0.29 -7.25
C GLY A 22 -18.06 -0.55 -8.26
N GLU A 23 -17.59 0.05 -9.36
CA GLU A 23 -16.77 -0.65 -10.36
C GLU A 23 -15.46 -1.13 -9.74
N VAL A 24 -15.17 -2.42 -9.88
CA VAL A 24 -13.88 -2.99 -9.45
C VAL A 24 -12.83 -2.70 -10.52
N LEU A 25 -11.79 -1.99 -10.14
CA LEU A 25 -10.71 -1.55 -11.03
C LEU A 25 -9.46 -2.43 -10.89
N LEU A 26 -9.27 -3.00 -9.71
CA LEU A 26 -8.18 -3.93 -9.40
C LEU A 26 -8.65 -4.93 -8.36
N ASP A 27 -8.31 -6.19 -8.57
CA ASP A 27 -8.52 -7.29 -7.62
C ASP A 27 -7.41 -8.31 -7.84
N LYS A 28 -6.34 -8.25 -7.02
CA LYS A 28 -5.10 -8.98 -7.30
C LYS A 28 -4.24 -9.18 -6.06
N ASP A 29 -3.53 -10.31 -6.03
CA ASP A 29 -2.48 -10.56 -5.05
C ASP A 29 -1.25 -9.67 -5.34
N ASN A 30 -0.56 -9.27 -4.28
CA ASN A 30 0.62 -8.45 -4.32
C ASN A 30 1.89 -9.20 -3.93
N ALA A 31 3.04 -8.62 -4.26
CA ALA A 31 4.33 -9.11 -3.79
C ALA A 31 4.67 -8.54 -2.40
N VAL A 32 5.15 -9.40 -1.50
CA VAL A 32 5.57 -9.04 -0.14
C VAL A 32 7.08 -8.85 -0.09
N HIS A 33 7.53 -7.76 0.54
CA HIS A 33 8.93 -7.55 0.85
C HIS A 33 9.31 -8.33 2.11
N ASN A 34 9.74 -9.58 1.94
CA ASN A 34 9.94 -10.55 3.02
C ASN A 34 10.80 -10.02 4.18
N LYS A 35 11.92 -9.34 3.88
CA LYS A 35 12.81 -8.82 4.92
C LYS A 35 12.15 -7.71 5.75
N ASN A 36 11.52 -6.72 5.10
CA ASN A 36 10.88 -5.62 5.81
C ASN A 36 9.68 -6.11 6.61
N MET A 37 8.90 -7.05 6.05
CA MET A 37 7.78 -7.69 6.77
C MET A 37 8.27 -8.45 8.01
N ALA A 38 9.33 -9.23 7.90
CA ALA A 38 9.92 -9.92 9.04
C ALA A 38 10.42 -8.94 10.11
N ILE A 39 11.04 -7.83 9.71
CA ILE A 39 11.47 -6.78 10.64
C ILE A 39 10.25 -6.13 11.32
N ALA A 40 9.19 -5.80 10.58
CA ALA A 40 7.98 -5.19 11.15
C ALA A 40 7.33 -6.12 12.20
N LEU A 41 7.21 -7.41 11.90
CA LEU A 41 6.69 -8.40 12.84
C LEU A 41 7.58 -8.55 14.08
N ALA A 42 8.91 -8.63 13.90
CA ALA A 42 9.86 -8.74 15.01
C ALA A 42 9.82 -7.51 15.93
N ARG A 43 9.74 -6.30 15.36
CA ARG A 43 9.62 -5.05 16.10
C ARG A 43 8.30 -4.97 16.87
N GLY A 44 7.19 -5.43 16.27
CA GLY A 44 5.90 -5.54 16.95
C GLY A 44 5.93 -6.45 18.17
N LEU A 45 6.75 -7.49 18.16
CA LEU A 45 6.93 -8.42 19.29
C LEU A 45 7.97 -7.95 20.32
N SER A 46 8.89 -7.07 19.95
CA SER A 46 10.07 -6.69 20.76
C SER A 46 9.87 -5.45 21.63
N ASN A 47 8.67 -4.92 21.72
CA ASN A 47 8.37 -3.69 22.48
C ASN A 47 9.30 -2.51 22.08
N GLU A 48 9.56 -2.35 20.79
CA GLU A 48 10.34 -1.22 20.28
C GLU A 48 9.60 0.10 20.62
N PRO A 49 10.30 1.13 21.11
CA PRO A 49 9.66 2.38 21.46
C PRO A 49 9.01 3.03 20.24
N ALA A 50 7.83 3.58 20.45
CA ALA A 50 7.16 4.41 19.47
C ALA A 50 7.93 5.73 19.25
N ASP A 51 7.66 6.40 18.14
CA ASP A 51 8.12 7.76 17.92
C ASP A 51 7.63 8.69 19.05
N LEU A 52 8.54 9.42 19.68
CA LEU A 52 8.24 10.25 20.85
C LEU A 52 7.30 11.42 20.56
N GLY A 53 7.17 11.82 19.29
CA GLY A 53 6.32 12.93 18.89
C GLY A 53 4.90 12.51 18.57
N THR A 54 4.71 11.32 18.02
CA THR A 54 3.41 10.84 17.51
C THR A 54 2.83 9.67 18.29
N GLY A 55 3.66 8.94 19.03
CA GLY A 55 3.25 7.70 19.70
C GLY A 55 3.09 6.50 18.76
N ILE A 56 3.37 6.66 17.47
CA ILE A 56 3.24 5.62 16.46
C ILE A 56 4.51 4.76 16.43
N GLY A 57 4.36 3.45 16.46
CA GLY A 57 5.48 2.52 16.31
C GLY A 57 6.08 2.60 14.91
N LEU A 58 7.41 2.72 14.82
CA LEU A 58 8.12 2.85 13.54
C LEU A 58 7.78 1.73 12.53
N HIS A 59 7.44 0.56 13.04
CA HIS A 59 7.12 -0.65 12.28
C HIS A 59 5.64 -0.77 11.90
N GLN A 60 4.77 0.08 12.44
CA GLN A 60 3.33 0.01 12.17
C GLN A 60 3.03 0.43 10.74
N ILE A 61 2.02 -0.20 10.16
CA ILE A 61 1.47 0.20 8.87
C ILE A 61 0.92 1.62 9.00
N TYR A 62 1.30 2.49 8.07
CA TYR A 62 1.00 3.91 8.22
C TYR A 62 0.39 4.54 6.98
N LYS A 63 0.89 4.18 5.79
CA LYS A 63 0.44 4.80 4.54
C LYS A 63 0.47 3.87 3.35
N ILE A 64 -0.35 4.19 2.37
CA ILE A 64 -0.29 3.65 1.02
C ILE A 64 0.33 4.71 0.12
N LYS A 65 1.34 4.33 -0.67
CA LYS A 65 1.83 5.16 -1.78
C LYS A 65 1.30 4.63 -3.09
N LEU A 66 1.02 5.54 -4.01
CA LEU A 66 0.68 5.26 -5.40
C LEU A 66 1.71 5.90 -6.31
N GLY A 67 1.90 5.31 -7.48
CA GLY A 67 2.88 5.75 -8.45
C GLY A 67 2.47 5.43 -9.88
N ASN A 68 3.29 5.89 -10.82
CA ASN A 68 3.09 5.70 -12.25
C ASN A 68 4.33 5.16 -12.98
N GLY A 69 5.22 4.51 -12.25
CA GLY A 69 6.44 3.88 -12.78
C GLY A 69 6.35 2.37 -12.95
N GLY A 70 5.17 1.76 -12.69
CA GLY A 70 4.97 0.32 -12.77
C GLY A 70 4.94 -0.22 -14.19
N SER A 71 4.65 0.62 -15.18
CA SER A 71 4.59 0.22 -16.58
C SER A 71 5.28 1.22 -17.51
N THR A 72 5.66 0.73 -18.69
CA THR A 72 6.24 1.53 -19.77
C THR A 72 5.59 1.14 -21.10
N ILE A 73 5.62 2.04 -22.07
CA ILE A 73 5.21 1.72 -23.44
C ILE A 73 6.46 1.29 -24.21
N ASP A 74 6.45 0.09 -24.76
CA ASP A 74 7.55 -0.44 -25.55
C ASP A 74 7.57 0.13 -26.99
N SER A 75 8.58 -0.25 -27.77
CA SER A 75 8.75 0.21 -29.15
C SER A 75 7.66 -0.27 -30.13
N MET A 76 6.84 -1.24 -29.71
CA MET A 76 5.68 -1.73 -30.46
C MET A 76 4.36 -1.12 -29.98
N ASN A 77 4.44 -0.09 -29.16
CA ASN A 77 3.31 0.60 -28.54
C ASN A 77 2.46 -0.31 -27.63
N MET A 78 3.09 -1.30 -27.01
CA MET A 78 2.47 -2.21 -26.05
C MET A 78 2.89 -1.84 -24.62
N ILE A 79 2.00 -2.04 -23.65
CA ILE A 79 2.32 -1.83 -22.24
C ILE A 79 3.19 -3.00 -21.75
N ALA A 80 4.37 -2.68 -21.25
CA ALA A 80 5.28 -3.59 -20.57
C ALA A 80 5.29 -3.27 -19.07
N TYR A 81 5.08 -4.29 -18.23
CA TYR A 81 5.04 -4.13 -16.78
C TYR A 81 6.40 -4.46 -16.15
N ASN A 82 6.82 -3.62 -15.23
CA ASN A 82 7.97 -3.90 -14.38
C ASN A 82 7.65 -4.99 -13.35
N PRO A 83 8.61 -5.78 -12.87
CA PRO A 83 8.38 -6.68 -11.74
C PRO A 83 8.21 -5.87 -10.45
N PRO A 84 7.42 -6.33 -9.46
CA PRO A 84 7.35 -5.66 -8.16
C PRO A 84 8.73 -5.49 -7.51
N ASN A 85 9.04 -4.28 -7.05
CA ASN A 85 10.32 -3.94 -6.42
C ASN A 85 10.28 -4.25 -4.91
N VAL A 86 10.44 -5.52 -4.55
CA VAL A 86 10.34 -6.00 -3.16
C VAL A 86 11.65 -6.57 -2.61
N VAL A 87 12.79 -6.11 -3.14
CA VAL A 87 14.12 -6.58 -2.76
C VAL A 87 15.03 -5.39 -2.45
N GLY A 88 15.81 -5.52 -1.38
CA GLY A 88 16.78 -4.50 -0.97
C GLY A 88 16.29 -3.59 0.15
N ALA A 89 17.23 -2.98 0.86
CA ALA A 89 16.93 -2.16 2.06
C ALA A 89 16.22 -0.83 1.73
N ASN A 90 16.34 -0.37 0.50
CA ASN A 90 15.77 0.88 0.01
C ASN A 90 14.71 0.65 -1.08
N ALA A 91 14.03 -0.51 -1.03
CA ALA A 91 12.92 -0.77 -1.93
C ALA A 91 11.82 0.28 -1.72
N ASP A 92 11.32 0.83 -2.83
CA ASP A 92 10.22 1.80 -2.88
C ASP A 92 9.46 1.56 -4.19
N LEU A 93 8.41 2.32 -4.46
CA LEU A 93 7.80 2.39 -5.78
C LEU A 93 8.82 2.87 -6.81
N TYR A 94 8.61 2.58 -8.06
CA TYR A 94 9.47 3.06 -9.14
C TYR A 94 9.40 4.58 -9.30
N VAL A 95 8.17 5.11 -9.36
CA VAL A 95 7.89 6.55 -9.45
C VAL A 95 6.70 6.88 -8.54
N PRO A 96 6.93 7.06 -7.22
CA PRO A 96 5.86 7.45 -6.32
C PRO A 96 5.40 8.88 -6.62
N THR A 97 4.08 9.07 -6.79
CA THR A 97 3.48 10.37 -7.13
C THR A 97 2.50 10.86 -6.09
N TYR A 98 1.97 9.96 -5.26
CA TYR A 98 0.99 10.29 -4.22
C TYR A 98 1.11 9.34 -3.04
N PHE A 99 0.74 9.81 -1.86
CA PHE A 99 0.52 8.94 -0.71
C PHE A 99 -0.71 9.38 0.09
N GLU A 100 -1.35 8.41 0.71
CA GLU A 100 -2.43 8.62 1.67
C GLU A 100 -2.08 7.94 2.99
N VAL A 101 -2.24 8.68 4.09
CA VAL A 101 -2.09 8.14 5.44
C VAL A 101 -3.34 7.34 5.78
N ILE A 102 -3.16 6.12 6.28
CA ILE A 102 -4.25 5.21 6.64
C ILE A 102 -4.37 4.97 8.15
N ASP A 103 -3.54 5.66 8.93
CA ASP A 103 -3.68 5.66 10.39
C ASP A 103 -4.79 6.63 10.81
N GLU A 104 -5.87 6.10 11.36
CA GLU A 104 -7.04 6.84 11.83
C GLU A 104 -6.77 7.87 12.94
N GLY A 105 -5.59 7.83 13.55
CA GLY A 105 -5.15 8.81 14.55
C GLY A 105 -4.75 10.18 13.99
N GLN A 106 -4.66 10.35 12.66
CA GLN A 106 -4.22 11.58 12.03
C GLN A 106 -5.40 12.47 11.63
N ALA A 107 -5.39 13.73 12.06
CA ALA A 107 -6.49 14.69 11.83
C ALA A 107 -6.75 15.04 10.36
N SER A 108 -5.81 14.79 9.47
CA SER A 108 -5.95 15.02 8.01
C SER A 108 -6.39 13.80 7.22
N THR A 109 -6.55 12.67 7.90
CA THR A 109 -6.91 11.39 7.27
C THR A 109 -8.42 11.34 7.06
N PRO A 110 -8.93 10.90 5.89
CA PRO A 110 -10.34 10.60 5.70
C PRO A 110 -10.86 9.66 6.80
N ALA A 111 -12.06 9.91 7.30
CA ALA A 111 -12.63 9.17 8.44
C ALA A 111 -12.77 7.65 8.17
N GLU A 112 -12.82 7.26 6.90
CA GLU A 112 -12.91 5.85 6.48
C GLU A 112 -11.55 5.14 6.43
N ASN A 113 -10.42 5.89 6.50
CA ASN A 113 -9.09 5.30 6.47
C ASN A 113 -8.81 4.62 7.81
N SER A 114 -8.36 3.38 7.75
CA SER A 114 -8.13 2.57 8.95
C SER A 114 -7.17 1.43 8.72
N VAL A 115 -6.53 0.99 9.80
CA VAL A 115 -5.79 -0.27 9.88
C VAL A 115 -6.39 -1.09 11.02
N THR A 116 -7.01 -2.20 10.68
CA THR A 116 -7.67 -3.09 11.63
C THR A 116 -7.13 -4.51 11.51
N TYR A 117 -7.35 -5.33 12.51
CA TYR A 117 -7.12 -6.77 12.40
C TYR A 117 -8.39 -7.54 12.69
N GLN A 118 -8.50 -8.71 12.09
CA GLN A 118 -9.61 -9.61 12.29
C GLN A 118 -9.08 -11.01 12.62
N GLU A 119 -9.45 -11.51 13.78
CA GLU A 119 -9.18 -12.90 14.12
C GLU A 119 -10.09 -13.83 13.29
N VAL A 120 -9.49 -14.90 12.77
CA VAL A 120 -10.24 -15.96 12.09
C VAL A 120 -10.44 -17.08 13.12
N PRO A 121 -11.66 -17.32 13.63
CA PRO A 121 -11.92 -18.35 14.64
C PRO A 121 -11.41 -19.72 14.17
N ASP A 122 -10.77 -20.44 15.09
CA ASP A 122 -10.26 -21.81 14.86
C ASP A 122 -9.21 -21.95 13.75
N ALA A 123 -8.66 -20.84 13.25
CA ALA A 123 -7.61 -20.85 12.24
C ALA A 123 -6.23 -20.49 12.83
N THR A 124 -5.18 -20.96 12.16
CA THR A 124 -3.78 -20.60 12.45
C THR A 124 -3.37 -19.31 11.71
N SER A 125 -4.34 -18.48 11.34
CA SER A 125 -4.13 -17.24 10.59
C SER A 125 -4.97 -16.10 11.16
N THR A 126 -4.48 -14.89 10.94
CA THR A 126 -5.20 -13.64 11.21
C THR A 126 -5.09 -12.73 10.00
N VAL A 127 -5.98 -11.77 9.90
CA VAL A 127 -6.04 -10.84 8.77
C VAL A 127 -5.87 -9.42 9.27
N VAL A 128 -4.96 -8.66 8.64
CA VAL A 128 -4.88 -7.20 8.79
C VAL A 128 -5.56 -6.59 7.58
N ILE A 129 -6.50 -5.68 7.82
CA ILE A 129 -7.26 -4.98 6.79
C ILE A 129 -6.91 -3.50 6.88
N CYS A 130 -6.43 -2.95 5.76
CA CYS A 130 -6.14 -1.53 5.62
C CYS A 130 -7.13 -0.96 4.62
N THR A 131 -7.87 0.06 5.01
CA THR A 131 -8.79 0.80 4.13
C THR A 131 -8.22 2.18 3.87
N CYS A 132 -8.19 2.57 2.60
CA CYS A 132 -7.70 3.86 2.15
C CYS A 132 -8.68 4.44 1.13
N THR A 133 -9.12 5.67 1.37
CA THR A 133 -9.96 6.43 0.45
C THR A 133 -9.15 7.57 -0.16
N ILE A 134 -9.10 7.62 -1.49
CA ILE A 134 -8.58 8.77 -2.21
C ILE A 134 -9.77 9.60 -2.64
N SER A 135 -9.98 10.71 -1.96
CA SER A 135 -11.15 11.57 -2.12
C SER A 135 -11.22 12.23 -3.50
N ALA A 136 -12.39 12.76 -3.84
CA ALA A 136 -12.56 13.65 -4.99
C ALA A 136 -11.66 14.89 -4.81
N GLY A 137 -11.04 15.34 -5.90
CA GLY A 137 -10.09 16.45 -5.87
C GLY A 137 -8.66 16.07 -5.47
N GLU A 138 -8.44 14.86 -4.95
CA GLU A 138 -7.11 14.34 -4.64
C GLU A 138 -6.55 13.44 -5.78
N PRO A 139 -5.24 13.47 -6.03
CA PRO A 139 -4.20 14.31 -5.42
C PRO A 139 -4.37 15.80 -5.73
N SER A 140 -4.21 16.64 -4.71
CA SER A 140 -4.15 18.08 -4.86
C SER A 140 -2.86 18.60 -4.23
N GLY A 141 -1.85 18.88 -5.03
CA GLY A 141 -0.61 19.49 -4.57
C GLY A 141 0.31 18.60 -3.74
N GLN A 142 0.09 17.30 -3.71
CA GLN A 142 0.98 16.30 -3.10
C GLN A 142 1.86 15.58 -4.14
N ASP A 143 2.35 16.29 -5.12
CA ASP A 143 3.29 15.68 -6.04
C ASP A 143 4.60 15.35 -5.31
N ILE A 144 4.82 14.08 -5.04
CA ILE A 144 6.09 13.60 -4.47
C ILE A 144 7.22 13.75 -5.51
N THR A 145 6.86 13.76 -6.78
CA THR A 145 7.77 14.05 -7.89
C THR A 145 7.11 14.98 -8.88
N ASP A 146 7.72 16.14 -9.08
CA ASP A 146 7.37 17.13 -10.10
C ASP A 146 7.67 16.64 -11.51
N SER A 147 7.21 15.49 -11.92
CA SER A 147 7.57 15.07 -13.27
C SER A 147 6.42 14.44 -14.03
N PRO A 148 6.06 15.09 -15.09
CA PRO A 148 5.97 16.54 -15.28
C PRO A 148 4.75 17.08 -14.58
N PRO A 149 4.71 18.33 -14.16
CA PRO A 149 3.49 18.95 -13.67
C PRO A 149 2.43 18.77 -14.72
N ASN A 150 1.33 18.13 -14.38
CA ASN A 150 0.24 17.95 -15.33
C ASN A 150 -0.30 19.36 -15.67
N PRO A 151 -0.06 19.89 -16.87
CA PRO A 151 -0.49 21.24 -17.21
C PRO A 151 -2.01 21.34 -17.37
N ASN A 152 -2.73 20.23 -17.17
CA ASN A 152 -4.15 20.19 -17.33
C ASN A 152 -4.83 20.46 -15.96
N PRO A 153 -5.58 21.57 -15.82
CA PRO A 153 -6.30 21.90 -14.59
C PRO A 153 -7.40 20.89 -14.22
N GLU A 154 -7.69 19.92 -15.06
CA GLU A 154 -8.61 18.82 -14.78
C GLU A 154 -7.92 17.62 -14.10
N ALA A 155 -6.77 17.83 -13.51
CA ALA A 155 -5.96 16.90 -12.71
C ALA A 155 -6.36 15.43 -12.89
N GLN A 156 -5.78 14.78 -13.90
CA GLN A 156 -5.93 13.35 -14.13
C GLN A 156 -4.63 12.68 -13.76
N TYR A 157 -4.68 11.80 -12.76
CA TYR A 157 -3.54 10.99 -12.38
C TYR A 157 -3.75 9.57 -12.89
N ALA A 158 -2.71 8.99 -13.49
CA ALA A 158 -2.70 7.57 -13.83
C ALA A 158 -1.80 6.86 -12.83
N PHE A 159 -2.35 5.91 -12.08
CA PHE A 159 -1.59 5.06 -11.18
C PHE A 159 -1.50 3.66 -11.77
N ASP A 160 -0.31 3.09 -11.79
CA ASP A 160 -0.04 1.71 -12.25
C ASP A 160 0.79 0.89 -11.26
N GLU A 161 1.10 1.51 -10.12
CA GLU A 161 1.76 0.85 -9.00
C GLU A 161 1.23 1.38 -7.66
N LEU A 162 1.20 0.52 -6.65
CA LEU A 162 0.97 0.92 -5.28
C LEU A 162 1.74 0.03 -4.28
N GLY A 163 2.00 0.57 -3.11
CA GLY A 163 2.67 -0.13 -2.03
C GLY A 163 2.20 0.28 -0.65
N LEU A 164 2.27 -0.66 0.28
CA LEU A 164 1.98 -0.47 1.69
C LEU A 164 3.28 -0.18 2.44
N PHE A 165 3.28 0.85 3.28
CA PHE A 165 4.48 1.33 3.97
C PHE A 165 4.26 1.45 5.47
N THR A 166 5.35 1.24 6.22
CA THR A 166 5.43 1.52 7.65
C THR A 166 5.59 3.03 7.91
N TYR A 167 5.48 3.42 9.19
CA TYR A 167 5.72 4.80 9.63
C TYR A 167 7.15 5.27 9.31
N ASP A 168 8.16 4.41 9.50
CA ASP A 168 9.56 4.69 9.13
C ASP A 168 9.85 4.56 7.62
N ASN A 169 8.79 4.56 6.80
CA ASN A 169 8.85 4.54 5.34
C ASN A 169 9.50 3.28 4.73
N LYS A 170 9.31 2.12 5.35
CA LYS A 170 9.74 0.84 4.77
C LYS A 170 8.62 0.22 3.96
N LEU A 171 8.93 -0.14 2.73
CA LEU A 171 8.01 -0.87 1.85
C LEU A 171 7.72 -2.26 2.42
N LEU A 172 6.46 -2.58 2.67
CA LEU A 172 6.02 -3.91 3.08
C LEU A 172 5.56 -4.76 1.90
N THR A 173 4.89 -4.14 0.95
CA THR A 173 4.32 -4.81 -0.22
C THR A 173 4.34 -3.90 -1.43
N HIS A 174 4.39 -4.49 -2.63
CA HIS A 174 4.33 -3.76 -3.90
C HIS A 174 3.48 -4.53 -4.90
N ILE A 175 2.61 -3.83 -5.60
CA ILE A 175 1.81 -4.37 -6.71
C ILE A 175 1.90 -3.45 -7.92
N ILE A 176 1.94 -4.06 -9.10
CA ILE A 176 1.90 -3.39 -10.40
C ILE A 176 0.65 -3.86 -11.14
N PHE A 177 -0.04 -2.93 -11.78
CA PHE A 177 -1.33 -3.16 -12.43
C PHE A 177 -1.50 -2.29 -13.67
N SER A 178 -2.55 -2.56 -14.44
CA SER A 178 -2.93 -1.70 -15.57
C SER A 178 -3.27 -0.31 -15.08
N PRO A 179 -2.83 0.76 -15.75
CA PRO A 179 -3.05 2.12 -15.31
C PRO A 179 -4.51 2.41 -14.99
N ILE A 180 -4.76 2.87 -13.77
CA ILE A 180 -6.05 3.34 -13.28
C ILE A 180 -6.06 4.85 -13.33
N LEU A 181 -7.00 5.41 -14.08
CA LEU A 181 -7.15 6.86 -14.19
C LEU A 181 -7.96 7.41 -13.00
N LYS A 182 -7.33 8.27 -12.21
CA LYS A 182 -7.95 9.03 -11.13
C LYS A 182 -8.25 10.45 -11.61
N THR A 183 -9.51 10.70 -11.94
CA THR A 183 -10.00 12.05 -12.28
C THR A 183 -10.38 12.84 -11.03
N ALA A 184 -10.47 14.16 -11.13
CA ALA A 184 -10.82 15.01 -10.00
C ALA A 184 -12.16 14.65 -9.33
N ASN A 185 -13.12 14.15 -10.11
CA ASN A 185 -14.44 13.77 -9.58
C ASN A 185 -14.57 12.31 -9.14
N ARG A 186 -13.52 11.52 -9.34
CA ARG A 186 -13.51 10.09 -8.99
C ARG A 186 -13.00 9.91 -7.58
N GLU A 187 -13.69 9.12 -6.78
CA GLU A 187 -13.20 8.64 -5.49
C GLU A 187 -12.80 7.17 -5.61
N LEU A 188 -11.63 6.82 -5.08
CA LEU A 188 -11.16 5.43 -5.06
C LEU A 188 -11.14 4.92 -3.62
N VAL A 189 -11.66 3.70 -3.43
CA VAL A 189 -11.48 2.95 -2.18
C VAL A 189 -10.53 1.81 -2.45
N ILE A 190 -9.44 1.77 -1.67
CA ILE A 190 -8.43 0.72 -1.71
C ILE A 190 -8.57 -0.09 -0.43
N THR A 191 -8.84 -1.38 -0.56
CA THR A 191 -8.81 -2.33 0.54
C THR A 191 -7.61 -3.24 0.38
N TYR A 192 -6.73 -3.17 1.37
CA TYR A 192 -5.53 -3.99 1.44
C TYR A 192 -5.70 -5.06 2.51
N THR A 193 -5.57 -6.31 2.14
CA THR A 193 -5.72 -7.44 3.06
C THR A 193 -4.39 -8.18 3.18
N LEU A 194 -3.86 -8.29 4.40
CA LEU A 194 -2.68 -9.10 4.70
C LEU A 194 -3.10 -10.29 5.55
N THR A 195 -2.99 -11.49 5.00
CA THR A 195 -3.21 -12.74 5.73
C THR A 195 -1.88 -13.21 6.31
N ILE A 196 -1.80 -13.31 7.64
CA ILE A 196 -0.64 -13.82 8.38
C ILE A 196 -0.99 -15.20 8.90
N ALA A 197 -0.33 -16.23 8.39
CA ALA A 197 -0.53 -17.62 8.80
C ALA A 197 0.73 -18.16 9.49
N VAL A 198 0.52 -18.98 10.53
CA VAL A 198 1.57 -19.65 11.31
C VAL A 198 1.34 -21.16 11.26
N SER A 199 2.36 -21.91 10.87
CA SER A 199 2.30 -23.39 10.74
C SER A 199 3.56 -24.06 11.26
#